data_c9892a7223bce2ac8e58f3d73a6b189f
#
_entry.id   c9892a7223bce2ac8e58f3d73a6b189f
#
_cell.length_a   1.000
_cell.length_b   1.000
_cell.length_c   1.000
_cell.angle_alpha   90.00
_cell.angle_beta   90.00
_cell.angle_gamma   90.00
#
_symmetry.space_group_name_H-M   'P 1'
#
loop_
_entity.id
_entity.type
_entity.pdbx_description
1 polymer ?
#
loop_
_entity_poly.entity_id
_entity_poly.type
_entity_poly.pdbx_seq_one_letter_code
_entity_poly.pdbx_strand_id
1 'polypeptide(L)'
;MNQTLIKAILLLIAFTLSCHTPLFSQRDFERHEFSFHAGYGVMFHHPPTLTLSTHSYQRTLAQGESWDGQYNFRPLKRFVFGGIYSGFSSKGSHPEGKDHLWVHFIGTQIGMCNVNTKHWQIRVTTGPGGVILRNNSEVFGKTRKVKAFTIGLLTNANLTYKLNPNLGVSLGVQYMYSELLRMRTHYHGERVIVKLDGNNDTNLTRINFTTGLSYYF
;
A
#
# COMPACT_ATOMS: atom_id res chain seq x y z
N MET A 1 -17.81 5.11 -10.79
CA MET A 1 -17.03 5.40 -9.55
C MET A 1 -18.00 5.37 -8.38
N ASN A 2 -17.78 4.49 -7.42
CA ASN A 2 -18.76 4.14 -6.38
C ASN A 2 -18.97 5.33 -5.42
N GLN A 3 -20.23 5.76 -5.20
CA GLN A 3 -20.56 6.91 -4.32
C GLN A 3 -20.03 6.75 -2.89
N THR A 4 -19.87 5.52 -2.42
CA THR A 4 -19.29 5.18 -1.12
C THR A 4 -17.80 5.57 -1.03
N LEU A 5 -17.05 5.42 -2.11
CA LEU A 5 -15.62 5.78 -2.15
C LEU A 5 -15.43 7.30 -2.08
N ILE A 6 -16.27 8.05 -2.80
CA ILE A 6 -16.25 9.52 -2.78
C ILE A 6 -16.58 10.04 -1.38
N LYS A 7 -17.58 9.47 -0.71
CA LYS A 7 -17.95 9.82 0.67
C LYS A 7 -16.83 9.51 1.65
N ALA A 8 -16.14 8.37 1.52
CA ALA A 8 -15.02 8.01 2.38
C ALA A 8 -13.82 8.97 2.19
N ILE A 9 -13.51 9.36 0.96
CA ILE A 9 -12.44 10.32 0.65
C ILE A 9 -12.80 11.71 1.18
N LEU A 10 -14.04 12.16 1.01
CA LEU A 10 -14.53 13.44 1.52
C LEU A 10 -14.53 13.48 3.06
N LEU A 11 -14.88 12.37 3.72
CA LEU A 11 -14.84 12.23 5.18
C LEU A 11 -13.40 12.28 5.71
N LEU A 12 -12.46 11.65 5.01
CA LEU A 12 -11.03 11.69 5.33
C LEU A 12 -10.47 13.11 5.18
N ILE A 13 -10.83 13.81 4.10
CA ILE A 13 -10.46 15.21 3.87
C ILE A 13 -11.09 16.13 4.92
N ALA A 14 -12.36 15.94 5.27
CA ALA A 14 -13.03 16.72 6.29
C ALA A 14 -12.42 16.49 7.68
N PHE A 15 -12.04 15.27 8.02
CA PHE A 15 -11.35 14.94 9.27
C PHE A 15 -9.98 15.60 9.35
N THR A 16 -9.22 15.66 8.25
CA THR A 16 -7.90 16.32 8.20
C THR A 16 -8.03 17.85 8.33
N LEU A 17 -9.11 18.46 7.83
CA LEU A 17 -9.37 19.88 7.90
C LEU A 17 -9.91 20.32 9.28
N SER A 18 -10.58 19.43 10.02
CA SER A 18 -11.21 19.76 11.31
C SER A 18 -10.24 19.84 12.50
N CYS A 19 -9.03 19.27 12.36
CA CYS A 19 -8.00 19.32 13.41
C CYS A 19 -7.24 20.66 13.42
N HIS A 20 -7.97 21.78 13.56
CA HIS A 20 -7.38 23.11 13.68
C HIS A 20 -7.07 23.43 15.16
N THR A 21 -6.08 22.77 15.74
CA THR A 21 -5.47 23.26 16.97
C THR A 21 -4.21 24.04 16.63
N PRO A 22 -4.06 25.31 17.06
CA PRO A 22 -2.83 26.06 16.94
C PRO A 22 -1.82 25.50 17.94
N LEU A 23 -0.95 24.59 17.50
CA LEU A 23 0.16 24.09 18.30
C LEU A 23 1.35 25.04 18.12
N PHE A 24 1.48 25.98 19.05
CA PHE A 24 2.67 26.79 19.19
C PHE A 24 3.81 25.93 19.74
N SER A 25 4.79 25.65 18.92
CA SER A 25 6.16 25.35 19.33
C SER A 25 7.11 25.85 18.27
N GLN A 26 7.81 26.92 18.60
CA GLN A 26 8.98 27.42 17.84
C GLN A 26 10.18 26.51 18.15
N ARG A 27 10.20 25.33 17.58
CA ARG A 27 11.44 24.54 17.43
C ARG A 27 11.65 24.35 15.94
N ASP A 28 12.90 24.37 15.53
CA ASP A 28 13.31 23.94 14.20
C ASP A 28 12.69 22.55 13.96
N PHE A 29 11.81 22.47 12.96
CA PHE A 29 11.18 21.20 12.63
C PHE A 29 12.07 20.48 11.63
N GLU A 30 12.21 19.20 11.84
CA GLU A 30 12.98 18.35 10.94
C GLU A 30 12.31 18.36 9.56
N ARG A 31 13.07 18.74 8.53
CA ARG A 31 12.55 18.91 7.16
C ARG A 31 12.49 17.61 6.38
N HIS A 32 13.35 16.67 6.73
CA HIS A 32 13.50 15.41 6.03
C HIS A 32 13.19 14.25 6.97
N GLU A 33 12.54 13.25 6.43
CA GLU A 33 12.23 12.02 7.15
C GLU A 33 12.38 10.85 6.20
N PHE A 34 13.10 9.86 6.63
CA PHE A 34 13.14 8.53 6.00
C PHE A 34 12.54 7.51 6.94
N SER A 35 11.58 6.71 6.47
CA SER A 35 10.96 5.68 7.29
C SER A 35 10.88 4.34 6.56
N PHE A 36 11.00 3.28 7.33
CA PHE A 36 10.84 1.91 6.88
C PHE A 36 9.91 1.17 7.83
N HIS A 37 8.93 0.47 7.25
CA HIS A 37 7.93 -0.28 8.02
C HIS A 37 7.79 -1.69 7.44
N ALA A 38 7.41 -2.62 8.33
CA ALA A 38 7.01 -3.97 7.97
C ALA A 38 5.76 -4.36 8.76
N GLY A 39 4.98 -5.28 8.23
CA GLY A 39 3.75 -5.69 8.87
C GLY A 39 2.93 -6.69 8.05
N TYR A 40 1.63 -6.57 8.14
CA TYR A 40 0.69 -7.50 7.54
C TYR A 40 -0.35 -6.77 6.69
N GLY A 41 -0.68 -7.36 5.54
CA GLY A 41 -1.64 -6.82 4.60
C GLY A 41 -2.78 -7.78 4.30
N VAL A 42 -3.95 -7.21 4.01
CA VAL A 42 -5.15 -7.93 3.59
C VAL A 42 -5.72 -7.28 2.33
N MET A 43 -5.91 -8.08 1.29
CA MET A 43 -6.61 -7.68 0.06
C MET A 43 -8.11 -7.89 0.24
N PHE A 44 -8.91 -6.92 -0.21
CA PHE A 44 -10.37 -7.00 -0.11
C PHE A 44 -11.01 -7.87 -1.18
N HIS A 45 -10.33 -8.02 -2.31
CA HIS A 45 -10.79 -8.83 -3.41
C HIS A 45 -9.85 -10.02 -3.61
N HIS A 46 -10.37 -11.07 -4.19
CA HIS A 46 -9.56 -12.23 -4.47
C HIS A 46 -8.50 -11.86 -5.49
N PRO A 47 -7.21 -12.11 -5.20
CA PRO A 47 -6.17 -11.92 -6.19
C PRO A 47 -6.50 -12.75 -7.44
N PRO A 48 -6.11 -12.29 -8.63
CA PRO A 48 -6.34 -13.02 -9.88
C PRO A 48 -5.51 -14.30 -9.89
N THR A 49 -5.97 -15.29 -9.16
CA THR A 49 -5.37 -16.61 -9.12
C THR A 49 -6.07 -17.48 -10.14
N LEU A 50 -5.31 -18.25 -10.81
CA LEU A 50 -5.78 -19.04 -11.94
C LEU A 50 -5.88 -20.51 -11.62
N THR A 51 -5.55 -20.89 -10.41
CA THR A 51 -5.40 -22.29 -10.08
C THR A 51 -6.60 -22.90 -9.42
N LEU A 52 -7.25 -22.20 -8.51
CA LEU A 52 -8.33 -22.81 -7.73
C LEU A 52 -9.33 -21.78 -7.24
N SER A 53 -10.62 -22.13 -7.38
CA SER A 53 -11.76 -21.31 -6.95
C SER A 53 -12.21 -21.59 -5.51
N THR A 54 -11.48 -22.37 -4.73
CA THR A 54 -11.85 -22.66 -3.34
C THR A 54 -11.69 -21.42 -2.46
N HIS A 55 -12.74 -21.04 -1.76
CA HIS A 55 -12.77 -19.85 -0.87
C HIS A 55 -11.65 -19.84 0.18
N SER A 56 -11.28 -21.00 0.73
CA SER A 56 -10.18 -21.10 1.70
C SER A 56 -8.83 -20.73 1.10
N TYR A 57 -8.56 -21.19 -0.13
CA TYR A 57 -7.31 -20.89 -0.83
C TYR A 57 -7.20 -19.43 -1.23
N GLN A 58 -8.28 -18.85 -1.76
CA GLN A 58 -8.34 -17.44 -2.11
C GLN A 58 -8.13 -16.55 -0.88
N ARG A 59 -8.69 -16.93 0.28
CA ARG A 59 -8.49 -16.20 1.53
C ARG A 59 -7.03 -16.23 1.98
N THR A 60 -6.33 -17.34 1.83
CA THR A 60 -4.90 -17.46 2.16
C THR A 60 -4.06 -16.54 1.29
N LEU A 61 -4.36 -16.44 -0.01
CA LEU A 61 -3.65 -15.55 -0.93
C LEU A 61 -4.01 -14.08 -0.77
N ALA A 62 -5.18 -13.77 -0.21
CA ALA A 62 -5.57 -12.40 0.10
C ALA A 62 -4.82 -11.81 1.30
N GLN A 63 -4.10 -12.62 2.08
CA GLN A 63 -3.40 -12.23 3.29
C GLN A 63 -1.90 -12.46 3.13
N GLY A 64 -1.08 -11.54 3.64
CA GLY A 64 0.36 -11.69 3.49
C GLY A 64 1.20 -10.63 4.19
N GLU A 65 2.49 -10.74 4.01
CA GLU A 65 3.48 -9.82 4.53
C GLU A 65 3.44 -8.50 3.75
N SER A 66 3.60 -7.40 4.44
CA SER A 66 3.70 -6.08 3.82
C SER A 66 4.91 -5.33 4.34
N TRP A 67 5.49 -4.49 3.51
CA TRP A 67 6.59 -3.60 3.88
C TRP A 67 6.51 -2.30 3.07
N ASP A 68 7.07 -1.25 3.61
CA ASP A 68 7.19 0.01 2.88
C ASP A 68 8.44 0.80 3.27
N GLY A 69 8.90 1.62 2.32
CA GLY A 69 9.93 2.61 2.50
C GLY A 69 9.41 3.96 2.04
N GLN A 70 9.56 4.98 2.85
CA GLN A 70 9.05 6.31 2.56
C GLN A 70 10.14 7.36 2.76
N TYR A 71 10.20 8.31 1.84
CA TYR A 71 10.95 9.55 2.02
C TYR A 71 9.97 10.72 2.01
N ASN A 72 10.06 11.59 3.01
CA ASN A 72 9.20 12.73 3.20
C ASN A 72 10.02 14.01 3.37
N PHE A 73 9.64 15.01 2.61
CA PHE A 73 10.14 16.37 2.72
C PHE A 73 9.03 17.30 3.21
N ARG A 74 9.33 18.13 4.19
CA ARG A 74 8.41 19.09 4.78
C ARG A 74 8.86 20.52 4.50
N PRO A 75 8.39 21.16 3.42
CA PRO A 75 8.73 22.56 3.14
C PRO A 75 8.12 23.51 4.17
N LEU A 76 6.99 23.15 4.73
CA LEU A 76 6.26 23.86 5.78
C LEU A 76 5.93 22.92 6.93
N LYS A 77 5.70 23.44 8.13
CA LYS A 77 5.41 22.64 9.35
C LYS A 77 4.31 21.59 9.17
N ARG A 78 3.33 21.85 8.33
CA ARG A 78 2.16 20.97 8.12
C ARG A 78 2.16 20.21 6.82
N PHE A 79 2.82 20.70 5.78
CA PHE A 79 2.80 20.08 4.45
C PHE A 79 3.92 19.06 4.30
N VAL A 80 3.57 17.93 3.70
CA VAL A 80 4.47 16.81 3.44
C VAL A 80 4.41 16.48 1.97
N PHE A 81 5.59 16.37 1.34
CA PHE A 81 5.77 15.82 0.00
C PHE A 81 6.76 14.68 0.08
N GLY A 82 6.60 13.67 -0.77
CA GLY A 82 7.56 12.59 -0.73
C GLY A 82 7.34 11.53 -1.78
N GLY A 83 8.09 10.45 -1.59
CA GLY A 83 7.97 9.22 -2.36
C GLY A 83 7.71 8.05 -1.45
N ILE A 84 7.00 7.06 -1.97
CA ILE A 84 6.71 5.82 -1.26
C ILE A 84 6.89 4.61 -2.17
N TYR A 85 7.53 3.60 -1.63
CA TYR A 85 7.50 2.24 -2.14
C TYR A 85 6.75 1.37 -1.14
N SER A 86 5.77 0.59 -1.59
CA SER A 86 5.04 -0.36 -0.75
C SER A 86 4.98 -1.72 -1.43
N GLY A 87 5.45 -2.75 -0.73
CA GLY A 87 5.45 -4.14 -1.14
C GLY A 87 4.43 -4.97 -0.37
N PHE A 88 3.91 -5.99 -1.03
CA PHE A 88 3.06 -7.01 -0.44
C PHE A 88 3.41 -8.35 -1.06
N SER A 89 3.48 -9.40 -0.23
CA SER A 89 3.75 -10.77 -0.66
C SER A 89 2.84 -11.74 0.05
N SER A 90 2.23 -12.66 -0.71
CA SER A 90 1.45 -13.75 -0.15
C SER A 90 1.77 -15.07 -0.86
N LYS A 91 1.60 -16.17 -0.14
CA LYS A 91 1.85 -17.53 -0.62
C LYS A 91 0.64 -18.41 -0.32
N GLY A 92 0.21 -19.17 -1.31
CA GLY A 92 -0.82 -20.20 -1.17
C GLY A 92 -0.28 -21.54 -1.65
N SER A 93 -0.62 -22.60 -0.94
CA SER A 93 -0.28 -23.98 -1.32
C SER A 93 -1.52 -24.85 -1.25
N HIS A 94 -1.72 -25.69 -2.27
CA HIS A 94 -2.79 -26.67 -2.38
C HIS A 94 -2.20 -27.96 -2.99
N PRO A 95 -2.78 -29.15 -2.79
CA PRO A 95 -2.28 -30.38 -3.40
C PRO A 95 -2.05 -30.31 -4.90
N GLU A 96 -2.83 -29.51 -5.61
CA GLU A 96 -2.77 -29.36 -7.07
C GLU A 96 -1.87 -28.22 -7.54
N GLY A 97 -1.37 -27.35 -6.63
CA GLY A 97 -0.50 -26.24 -7.05
C GLY A 97 -0.09 -25.28 -5.92
N LYS A 98 0.79 -24.37 -6.30
CA LYS A 98 1.32 -23.32 -5.42
C LYS A 98 1.27 -21.99 -6.14
N ASP A 99 0.93 -20.94 -5.41
CA ASP A 99 0.98 -19.57 -5.90
C ASP A 99 1.86 -18.71 -5.00
N HIS A 100 2.63 -17.83 -5.62
CA HIS A 100 3.36 -16.79 -4.93
C HIS A 100 3.06 -15.45 -5.60
N LEU A 101 2.36 -14.61 -4.87
CA LEU A 101 1.89 -13.31 -5.31
C LEU A 101 2.76 -12.21 -4.74
N TRP A 102 3.16 -11.25 -5.59
CA TRP A 102 3.80 -10.00 -5.19
C TRP A 102 3.06 -8.82 -5.80
N VAL A 103 2.82 -7.81 -5.00
CA VAL A 103 2.25 -6.53 -5.45
C VAL A 103 3.15 -5.41 -4.96
N HIS A 104 3.72 -4.66 -5.89
CA HIS A 104 4.57 -3.51 -5.60
C HIS A 104 3.87 -2.23 -6.02
N PHE A 105 3.94 -1.22 -5.18
CA PHE A 105 3.50 0.14 -5.46
C PHE A 105 4.72 1.06 -5.38
N ILE A 106 4.89 1.93 -6.37
CA ILE A 106 5.89 2.98 -6.38
C ILE A 106 5.18 4.28 -6.78
N GLY A 107 5.23 5.28 -5.92
CA GLY A 107 4.50 6.52 -6.18
C GLY A 107 5.02 7.73 -5.42
N THR A 108 4.44 8.86 -5.75
CA THR A 108 4.61 10.10 -5.00
C THR A 108 3.56 10.19 -3.91
N GLN A 109 3.81 11.01 -2.91
CA GLN A 109 2.83 11.29 -1.86
C GLN A 109 2.83 12.76 -1.47
N ILE A 110 1.63 13.26 -1.18
CA ILE A 110 1.39 14.59 -0.66
C ILE A 110 0.47 14.47 0.55
N GLY A 111 0.65 15.29 1.55
CA GLY A 111 -0.22 15.23 2.72
C GLY A 111 0.10 16.24 3.78
N MET A 112 -0.37 15.95 4.97
CA MET A 112 -0.25 16.84 6.12
C MET A 112 0.27 16.10 7.35
N CYS A 113 1.08 16.81 8.11
CA CYS A 113 1.46 16.45 9.47
C CYS A 113 0.55 17.23 10.43
N ASN A 114 -0.50 16.55 10.94
CA ASN A 114 -1.53 17.20 11.75
C ASN A 114 -1.06 17.44 13.18
N VAL A 115 -0.26 16.52 13.72
CA VAL A 115 0.33 16.61 15.06
C VAL A 115 1.84 16.48 14.90
N ASN A 116 2.58 17.43 15.42
CA ASN A 116 4.05 17.36 15.48
C ASN A 116 4.49 18.01 16.81
N THR A 117 4.51 17.20 17.85
CA THR A 117 4.97 17.58 19.20
C THR A 117 6.39 17.06 19.44
N LYS A 118 6.92 17.29 20.63
CA LYS A 118 8.22 16.75 21.06
C LYS A 118 8.28 15.22 20.98
N HIS A 119 7.16 14.53 21.27
CA HIS A 119 7.11 13.07 21.37
C HIS A 119 6.22 12.40 20.31
N TRP A 120 5.21 13.11 19.80
CA TRP A 120 4.22 12.51 18.91
C TRP A 120 4.14 13.22 17.58
N GLN A 121 4.02 12.44 16.54
CA GLN A 121 3.74 12.90 15.18
C GLN A 121 2.63 12.07 14.57
N ILE A 122 1.62 12.75 13.99
CA ILE A 122 0.57 12.13 13.20
C ILE A 122 0.65 12.70 11.80
N ARG A 123 0.83 11.84 10.82
CA ARG A 123 0.94 12.20 9.41
C ARG A 123 -0.05 11.40 8.57
N VAL A 124 -0.73 12.09 7.66
CA VAL A 124 -1.59 11.48 6.64
C VAL A 124 -1.12 11.95 5.28
N THR A 125 -0.85 11.00 4.38
CA THR A 125 -0.40 11.26 3.02
C THR A 125 -1.22 10.44 2.04
N THR A 126 -1.36 10.94 0.82
CA THR A 126 -1.99 10.23 -0.29
C THR A 126 -1.27 10.55 -1.59
N GLY A 127 -1.32 9.66 -2.55
CA GLY A 127 -0.74 9.94 -3.86
C GLY A 127 -0.87 8.81 -4.87
N PRO A 128 -0.78 9.17 -6.15
CA PRO A 128 -0.81 8.22 -7.24
C PRO A 128 0.53 7.50 -7.40
N GLY A 129 0.47 6.31 -7.99
CA GLY A 129 1.68 5.54 -8.31
C GLY A 129 1.42 4.40 -9.27
N GLY A 130 2.51 3.79 -9.73
CA GLY A 130 2.49 2.57 -10.52
C GLY A 130 2.36 1.34 -9.63
N VAL A 131 1.49 0.42 -10.02
CA VAL A 131 1.30 -0.88 -9.35
C VAL A 131 1.77 -1.99 -10.27
N ILE A 132 2.66 -2.83 -9.77
CA ILE A 132 3.20 -3.99 -10.48
C ILE A 132 2.75 -5.24 -9.75
N LEU A 133 1.98 -6.08 -10.44
CA LEU A 133 1.60 -7.41 -9.99
C LEU A 133 2.52 -8.45 -10.61
N ARG A 134 2.98 -9.40 -9.82
CA ARG A 134 3.63 -10.63 -10.26
C ARG A 134 3.03 -11.81 -9.52
N ASN A 135 2.60 -12.82 -10.25
CA ASN A 135 2.19 -14.10 -9.67
C ASN A 135 2.95 -15.22 -10.37
N ASN A 136 3.64 -16.02 -9.58
CA ASN A 136 4.28 -17.25 -10.03
C ASN A 136 3.45 -18.42 -9.48
N SER A 137 2.84 -19.17 -10.41
CA SER A 137 2.02 -20.32 -10.08
C SER A 137 2.69 -21.60 -10.60
N GLU A 138 2.55 -22.66 -9.84
CA GLU A 138 2.82 -24.03 -10.26
C GLU A 138 1.53 -24.82 -10.19
N VAL A 139 1.11 -25.40 -11.30
CA VAL A 139 -0.16 -26.14 -11.43
C VAL A 139 0.14 -27.48 -12.10
N PHE A 140 -0.14 -28.57 -11.41
CA PHE A 140 0.16 -29.93 -11.90
C PHE A 140 1.61 -30.07 -12.48
N GLY A 141 2.60 -29.52 -11.75
CA GLY A 141 4.01 -29.52 -12.16
C GLY A 141 4.37 -28.56 -13.30
N LYS A 142 3.44 -27.74 -13.78
CA LYS A 142 3.67 -26.75 -14.84
C LYS A 142 3.73 -25.33 -14.28
N THR A 143 4.78 -24.61 -14.65
CA THR A 143 4.99 -23.23 -14.22
C THR A 143 4.19 -22.25 -15.07
N ARG A 144 3.52 -21.31 -14.39
CA ARG A 144 2.82 -20.20 -14.98
C ARG A 144 3.26 -18.89 -14.34
N LYS A 145 3.49 -17.87 -15.15
CA LYS A 145 3.88 -16.52 -14.67
C LYS A 145 2.88 -15.50 -15.17
N VAL A 146 2.29 -14.78 -14.25
CA VAL A 146 1.39 -13.65 -14.54
C VAL A 146 2.08 -12.36 -14.15
N LYS A 147 2.03 -11.37 -15.04
CA LYS A 147 2.52 -10.00 -14.80
C LYS A 147 1.47 -9.00 -15.21
N ALA A 148 1.24 -8.00 -14.40
CA ALA A 148 0.39 -6.86 -14.75
C ALA A 148 1.00 -5.56 -14.25
N PHE A 149 0.66 -4.48 -14.93
CA PHE A 149 0.99 -3.12 -14.54
C PHE A 149 -0.29 -2.28 -14.62
N THR A 150 -0.51 -1.46 -13.62
CA THR A 150 -1.62 -0.53 -13.59
C THR A 150 -1.26 0.70 -12.76
N ILE A 151 -2.17 1.65 -12.67
CA ILE A 151 -2.05 2.83 -11.82
C ILE A 151 -2.93 2.63 -10.59
N GLY A 152 -2.47 3.08 -9.44
CA GLY A 152 -3.20 3.03 -8.18
C GLY A 152 -3.06 4.32 -7.39
N LEU A 153 -3.89 4.41 -6.35
CA LEU A 153 -3.83 5.45 -5.33
C LEU A 153 -3.48 4.80 -3.99
N LEU A 154 -2.52 5.36 -3.27
CA LEU A 154 -2.16 4.89 -1.94
C LEU A 154 -2.37 6.02 -0.94
N THR A 155 -3.12 5.74 0.12
CA THR A 155 -3.30 6.62 1.28
C THR A 155 -2.64 5.96 2.48
N ASN A 156 -1.87 6.73 3.22
CA ASN A 156 -1.09 6.27 4.35
C ASN A 156 -1.28 7.17 5.56
N ALA A 157 -1.57 6.59 6.72
CA ALA A 157 -1.65 7.27 8.01
C ALA A 157 -0.61 6.67 8.95
N ASN A 158 0.28 7.51 9.46
CA ASN A 158 1.36 7.11 10.37
C ASN A 158 1.22 7.85 11.71
N LEU A 159 1.30 7.09 12.80
CA LEU A 159 1.48 7.57 14.16
C LEU A 159 2.91 7.24 14.58
N THR A 160 3.72 8.25 14.86
CA THR A 160 5.12 8.07 15.28
C THR A 160 5.34 8.59 16.68
N TYR A 161 5.98 7.78 17.52
CA TYR A 161 6.54 8.19 18.80
C TYR A 161 8.03 8.46 18.65
N LYS A 162 8.45 9.71 18.88
CA LYS A 162 9.83 10.14 18.79
C LYS A 162 10.59 9.73 20.06
N LEU A 163 11.55 8.84 19.92
CA LEU A 163 12.45 8.42 20.99
C LEU A 163 13.49 9.51 21.32
N ASN A 164 13.97 10.15 20.25
CA ASN A 164 14.88 11.28 20.31
C ASN A 164 14.60 12.22 19.10
N PRO A 165 15.29 13.36 18.96
CA PRO A 165 15.06 14.28 17.83
C PRO A 165 15.19 13.62 16.43
N ASN A 166 16.06 12.61 16.30
CA ASN A 166 16.36 12.00 15.01
C ASN A 166 15.69 10.64 14.77
N LEU A 167 15.16 9.98 15.82
CA LEU A 167 14.64 8.62 15.71
C LEU A 167 13.26 8.48 16.34
N GLY A 168 12.35 7.79 15.63
CA GLY A 168 11.03 7.45 16.14
C GLY A 168 10.60 6.04 15.76
N VAL A 169 9.65 5.51 16.52
CA VAL A 169 8.94 4.26 16.24
C VAL A 169 7.56 4.62 15.71
N SER A 170 7.16 3.97 14.62
CA SER A 170 5.93 4.31 13.90
C SER A 170 4.97 3.13 13.82
N LEU A 171 3.69 3.43 13.92
CA LEU A 171 2.58 2.55 13.53
C LEU A 171 1.93 3.15 12.29
N GLY A 172 1.70 2.33 11.27
CA GLY A 172 1.15 2.75 10.00
C GLY A 172 -0.08 1.95 9.60
N VAL A 173 -1.03 2.64 8.96
CA VAL A 173 -2.14 2.03 8.25
C VAL A 173 -2.11 2.56 6.83
N GLN A 174 -2.04 1.66 5.85
CA GLN A 174 -2.03 2.00 4.43
C GLN A 174 -3.25 1.43 3.75
N TYR A 175 -3.90 2.21 2.93
CA TYR A 175 -4.96 1.79 2.03
C TYR A 175 -4.53 2.03 0.60
N MET A 176 -4.45 0.96 -0.19
CA MET A 176 -4.13 1.03 -1.61
C MET A 176 -5.35 0.65 -2.43
N TYR A 177 -5.73 1.51 -3.38
CA TYR A 177 -6.75 1.24 -4.38
C TYR A 177 -6.11 1.10 -5.75
N SER A 178 -6.44 0.03 -6.47
CA SER A 178 -5.94 -0.20 -7.82
C SER A 178 -6.80 -1.21 -8.56
N GLU A 179 -7.07 -0.97 -9.82
CA GLU A 179 -7.79 -1.86 -10.74
C GLU A 179 -6.86 -2.36 -11.85
N LEU A 180 -6.92 -3.66 -12.13
CA LEU A 180 -6.21 -4.27 -13.23
C LEU A 180 -7.05 -4.24 -14.51
N LEU A 181 -6.51 -3.60 -15.55
CA LEU A 181 -7.16 -3.53 -16.87
C LEU A 181 -6.63 -4.59 -17.84
N ARG A 182 -5.41 -5.06 -17.63
CA ARG A 182 -4.74 -6.03 -18.51
C ARG A 182 -3.78 -6.90 -17.71
N MET A 183 -3.73 -8.19 -18.06
CA MET A 183 -2.75 -9.13 -17.54
C MET A 183 -1.98 -9.80 -18.69
N ARG A 184 -0.68 -10.06 -18.46
CA ARG A 184 0.16 -10.84 -19.35
C ARG A 184 0.45 -12.18 -18.69
N THR A 185 0.03 -13.25 -19.32
CA THR A 185 0.24 -14.61 -18.84
C THR A 185 1.27 -15.30 -19.74
N HIS A 186 2.25 -15.92 -19.11
CA HIS A 186 3.20 -16.83 -19.76
C HIS A 186 2.91 -18.25 -19.28
N TYR A 187 2.55 -19.12 -20.21
CA TYR A 187 2.27 -20.52 -19.96
C TYR A 187 2.76 -21.37 -21.13
N HIS A 188 3.52 -22.43 -20.88
CA HIS A 188 4.05 -23.34 -21.89
C HIS A 188 4.83 -22.67 -23.04
N GLY A 189 5.55 -21.58 -22.79
CA GLY A 189 6.26 -20.85 -23.84
C GLY A 189 5.38 -19.86 -24.61
N GLU A 190 4.08 -19.96 -24.48
CA GLU A 190 3.12 -19.03 -25.10
C GLU A 190 2.88 -17.81 -24.23
N ARG A 191 2.70 -16.68 -24.90
CA ARG A 191 2.40 -15.40 -24.26
C ARG A 191 1.00 -14.95 -24.64
N VAL A 192 0.10 -14.91 -23.66
CA VAL A 192 -1.27 -14.47 -23.84
C VAL A 192 -1.48 -13.15 -23.11
N ILE A 193 -2.12 -12.17 -23.75
CA ILE A 193 -2.57 -10.93 -23.15
C ILE A 193 -4.07 -11.06 -22.91
N VAL A 194 -4.46 -11.05 -21.65
CA VAL A 194 -5.86 -11.08 -21.24
C VAL A 194 -6.27 -9.65 -20.93
N LYS A 195 -7.26 -9.13 -21.66
CA LYS A 195 -7.98 -7.90 -21.29
C LYS A 195 -9.01 -8.29 -20.24
N LEU A 196 -9.08 -7.51 -19.20
CA LEU A 196 -10.03 -7.70 -18.12
C LEU A 196 -11.16 -6.69 -18.35
N ASP A 197 -12.35 -7.21 -18.61
CA ASP A 197 -13.56 -6.38 -18.60
C ASP A 197 -13.91 -6.05 -17.16
N GLY A 198 -14.36 -4.82 -16.89
CA GLY A 198 -14.57 -4.28 -15.55
C GLY A 198 -15.56 -5.05 -14.65
N ASN A 199 -16.16 -6.14 -15.14
CA ASN A 199 -16.98 -7.10 -14.38
C ASN A 199 -16.16 -8.25 -13.77
N ASN A 200 -14.90 -8.40 -14.14
CA ASN A 200 -14.01 -9.38 -13.54
C ASN A 200 -13.29 -8.69 -12.37
N ASP A 201 -13.61 -9.06 -11.14
CA ASP A 201 -13.13 -8.53 -9.86
C ASP A 201 -11.60 -8.61 -9.65
N THR A 202 -10.84 -8.14 -10.61
CA THR A 202 -9.38 -8.06 -10.54
C THR A 202 -8.90 -6.77 -9.87
N ASN A 203 -9.50 -6.46 -8.76
CA ASN A 203 -9.15 -5.32 -7.94
C ASN A 203 -8.04 -5.71 -6.95
N LEU A 204 -6.95 -4.94 -6.91
CA LEU A 204 -5.83 -5.13 -5.99
C LEU A 204 -5.93 -4.26 -4.74
N THR A 205 -7.13 -3.81 -4.39
CA THR A 205 -7.37 -3.00 -3.20
C THR A 205 -6.99 -3.77 -1.94
N ARG A 206 -6.15 -3.14 -1.12
CA ARG A 206 -5.66 -3.75 0.12
C ARG A 206 -5.52 -2.75 1.25
N ILE A 207 -5.55 -3.26 2.46
CA ILE A 207 -5.17 -2.54 3.67
C ILE A 207 -3.94 -3.21 4.28
N ASN A 208 -2.96 -2.41 4.72
CA ASN A 208 -1.77 -2.89 5.42
C ASN A 208 -1.71 -2.26 6.81
N PHE A 209 -1.34 -3.05 7.79
CA PHE A 209 -1.01 -2.62 9.15
C PHE A 209 0.48 -2.84 9.35
N THR A 210 1.21 -1.78 9.63
CA THR A 210 2.67 -1.81 9.65
C THR A 210 3.22 -1.15 10.91
N THR A 211 4.38 -1.60 11.34
CA THR A 211 5.21 -0.95 12.36
C THR A 211 6.61 -0.75 11.83
N GLY A 212 7.30 0.27 12.30
CA GLY A 212 8.64 0.54 11.77
C GLY A 212 9.37 1.67 12.48
N LEU A 213 10.42 2.12 11.82
CA LEU A 213 11.31 3.17 12.31
C LEU A 213 11.27 4.37 11.37
N SER A 214 11.34 5.56 11.95
CA SER A 214 11.46 6.84 11.24
C SER A 214 12.73 7.55 11.68
N TYR A 215 13.52 8.00 10.71
CA TYR A 215 14.73 8.80 10.93
C TYR A 215 14.51 10.21 10.38
N TYR A 216 14.84 11.21 11.19
CA TYR A 216 14.64 12.64 10.93
C TYR A 216 15.98 13.37 10.82
N PHE A 217 16.11 14.31 9.84
CA PHE A 217 17.31 15.11 9.62
C PHE A 217 17.03 16.43 8.90
#